data_6c0700f670c3158613f45b1c540b9ea5
#
_entry.id   6c0700f670c3158613f45b1c540b9ea5
#
_cell.length_a   1.000
_cell.length_b   1.000
_cell.length_c   1.000
_cell.angle_alpha   90.00
_cell.angle_beta   90.00
_cell.angle_gamma   90.00
#
_symmetry.space_group_name_H-M   'P 1'
#
loop_
_entity.id
_entity.type
_entity.pdbx_description
1 polymer ?
#
loop_
_entity_poly.entity_id
_entity_poly.type
_entity_poly.pdbx_seq_one_letter_code
_entity_poly.pdbx_strand_id
1 'polypeptide(L)'
;MNEKFFDLKKEKQDRMINASLKIFAINGYKHASTDDIVAEAGISKGLLFHYFGSKLGLYTFLYDYSVRFMKLELTTGVSSSTDDYFEIRKQIEFAKMQVLKNYPYMQQFLDRCATENVSEALMAIEKQRSVIQDVYAVLKNQTNRALFADSISFEKLDAMLDYTITGLMCTHFRDDSFHPEMLYEETVSYLKMLKQVSYK
;
A
#
# COMPACT_ATOMS: atom_id res chain seq x y z
N MET A 1 17.80 10.66 -7.66
CA MET A 1 18.30 9.33 -7.24
C MET A 1 19.44 8.90 -8.15
N ASN A 2 20.44 8.23 -7.63
CA ASN A 2 21.56 7.68 -8.41
C ASN A 2 21.15 6.30 -8.98
N GLU A 3 21.15 6.14 -10.30
CA GLU A 3 20.76 4.89 -10.98
C GLU A 3 21.57 3.66 -10.53
N LYS A 4 22.81 3.87 -10.07
CA LYS A 4 23.65 2.82 -9.46
C LYS A 4 23.05 2.15 -8.22
N PHE A 5 21.94 2.68 -7.66
CA PHE A 5 21.20 1.99 -6.60
C PHE A 5 20.71 0.61 -7.07
N PHE A 6 20.27 0.50 -8.32
CA PHE A 6 19.79 -0.77 -8.89
C PHE A 6 20.90 -1.75 -9.26
N ASP A 7 22.17 -1.31 -9.26
CA ASP A 7 23.34 -2.19 -9.44
C ASP A 7 23.70 -2.93 -8.12
N LEU A 8 23.14 -2.54 -7.00
CA LEU A 8 23.32 -3.24 -5.72
C LEU A 8 22.70 -4.64 -5.78
N LYS A 9 23.22 -5.55 -4.95
CA LYS A 9 22.56 -6.84 -4.71
C LYS A 9 21.13 -6.61 -4.21
N LYS A 10 20.17 -7.37 -4.74
CA LYS A 10 18.75 -7.24 -4.42
C LYS A 10 18.46 -7.21 -2.92
N GLU A 11 19.10 -8.10 -2.15
CA GLU A 11 18.98 -8.14 -0.69
C GLU A 11 19.32 -6.80 -0.02
N LYS A 12 20.34 -6.09 -0.52
CA LYS A 12 20.73 -4.79 0.03
C LYS A 12 19.75 -3.69 -0.37
N GLN A 13 19.25 -3.73 -1.61
CA GLN A 13 18.18 -2.84 -2.05
C GLN A 13 16.94 -3.01 -1.16
N ASP A 14 16.49 -4.26 -0.96
CA ASP A 14 15.28 -4.58 -0.19
C ASP A 14 15.41 -4.17 1.27
N ARG A 15 16.58 -4.38 1.90
CA ARG A 15 16.82 -3.87 3.26
C ARG A 15 16.69 -2.35 3.36
N MET A 16 17.27 -1.62 2.40
CA MET A 16 17.19 -0.16 2.39
C MET A 16 15.76 0.32 2.15
N ILE A 17 15.05 -0.29 1.21
CA ILE A 17 13.64 0.02 0.91
C ILE A 17 12.77 -0.30 2.14
N ASN A 18 12.86 -1.50 2.69
CA ASN A 18 12.00 -1.92 3.80
C ASN A 18 12.24 -1.09 5.07
N ALA A 19 13.50 -0.83 5.43
CA ALA A 19 13.82 0.04 6.55
C ALA A 19 13.23 1.45 6.38
N SER A 20 13.36 2.01 5.17
CA SER A 20 12.85 3.34 4.88
C SER A 20 11.32 3.38 4.87
N LEU A 21 10.65 2.39 4.26
CA LEU A 21 9.19 2.25 4.28
C LEU A 21 8.68 2.18 5.71
N LYS A 22 9.28 1.35 6.57
CA LYS A 22 8.91 1.20 7.99
C LYS A 22 8.99 2.54 8.73
N ILE A 23 10.13 3.21 8.65
CA ILE A 23 10.35 4.45 9.40
C ILE A 23 9.42 5.58 8.91
N PHE A 24 9.21 5.72 7.60
CA PHE A 24 8.27 6.73 7.09
C PHE A 24 6.80 6.36 7.35
N ALA A 25 6.42 5.09 7.28
CA ALA A 25 5.06 4.65 7.58
C ALA A 25 4.67 4.97 9.03
N ILE A 26 5.57 4.70 9.97
CA ILE A 26 5.33 4.91 11.42
C ILE A 26 5.37 6.41 11.77
N ASN A 27 6.39 7.12 11.31
CA ASN A 27 6.70 8.47 11.81
C ASN A 27 6.20 9.61 10.90
N GLY A 28 5.78 9.31 9.65
CA GLY A 28 5.51 10.31 8.62
C GLY A 28 6.78 11.01 8.15
N TYR A 29 6.66 11.86 7.14
CA TYR A 29 7.83 12.57 6.61
C TYR A 29 8.52 13.44 7.65
N LYS A 30 7.75 14.23 8.41
CA LYS A 30 8.31 15.22 9.36
C LYS A 30 9.23 14.58 10.41
N HIS A 31 8.76 13.51 11.04
CA HIS A 31 9.41 12.90 12.21
C HIS A 31 10.30 11.70 11.89
N ALA A 32 10.26 11.19 10.66
CA ALA A 32 11.18 10.13 10.23
C ALA A 32 12.63 10.60 10.29
N SER A 33 13.48 9.83 10.98
CA SER A 33 14.91 10.11 11.12
C SER A 33 15.74 9.30 10.11
N THR A 34 16.65 9.96 9.41
CA THR A 34 17.61 9.24 8.56
C THR A 34 18.59 8.38 9.37
N ASP A 35 18.81 8.71 10.64
CA ASP A 35 19.65 7.90 11.53
C ASP A 35 18.96 6.60 11.90
N ASP A 36 17.64 6.62 12.14
CA ASP A 36 16.84 5.42 12.37
C ASP A 36 16.78 4.54 11.11
N ILE A 37 16.62 5.17 9.92
CA ILE A 37 16.61 4.44 8.65
C ILE A 37 17.94 3.71 8.43
N VAL A 38 19.08 4.35 8.62
CA VAL A 38 20.38 3.70 8.38
C VAL A 38 20.69 2.64 9.44
N ALA A 39 20.27 2.83 10.69
CA ALA A 39 20.38 1.83 11.73
C ALA A 39 19.55 0.58 11.39
N GLU A 40 18.28 0.74 11.03
CA GLU A 40 17.38 -0.35 10.63
C GLU A 40 17.88 -1.08 9.37
N ALA A 41 18.39 -0.34 8.38
CA ALA A 41 18.92 -0.90 7.13
C ALA A 41 20.31 -1.55 7.27
N GLY A 42 21.03 -1.31 8.37
CA GLY A 42 22.41 -1.77 8.57
C GLY A 42 23.38 -1.16 7.55
N ILE A 43 23.28 0.15 7.29
CA ILE A 43 24.12 0.88 6.32
C ILE A 43 24.69 2.17 6.93
N SER A 44 25.68 2.78 6.25
CA SER A 44 26.15 4.11 6.63
C SER A 44 25.27 5.23 6.10
N LYS A 45 25.22 6.35 6.82
CA LYS A 45 24.51 7.57 6.40
C LYS A 45 25.04 8.13 5.07
N GLY A 46 26.37 8.05 4.88
CA GLY A 46 27.01 8.45 3.62
C GLY A 46 26.51 7.61 2.43
N LEU A 47 26.28 6.31 2.61
CA LEU A 47 25.75 5.46 1.56
C LEU A 47 24.30 5.80 1.21
N LEU A 48 23.46 6.10 2.20
CA LEU A 48 22.08 6.54 1.97
C LEU A 48 22.05 7.81 1.11
N PHE A 49 22.80 8.82 1.51
CA PHE A 49 22.83 10.09 0.78
C PHE A 49 23.55 9.99 -0.57
N HIS A 50 24.50 9.06 -0.72
CA HIS A 50 25.10 8.78 -2.03
C HIS A 50 24.06 8.38 -3.08
N TYR A 51 23.05 7.55 -2.71
CA TYR A 51 22.02 7.11 -3.64
C TYR A 51 20.84 8.07 -3.77
N PHE A 52 20.40 8.66 -2.69
CA PHE A 52 19.14 9.41 -2.66
C PHE A 52 19.33 10.94 -2.52
N GLY A 53 20.54 11.40 -2.23
CA GLY A 53 20.90 12.82 -2.11
C GLY A 53 20.40 13.46 -0.81
N SER A 54 19.13 13.25 -0.45
CA SER A 54 18.49 13.85 0.72
C SER A 54 17.40 12.96 1.26
N LYS A 55 16.86 13.30 2.45
CA LYS A 55 15.64 12.68 3.00
C LYS A 55 14.44 12.81 2.03
N LEU A 56 14.29 14.00 1.43
CA LEU A 56 13.24 14.22 0.43
C LEU A 56 13.44 13.36 -0.81
N GLY A 57 14.67 13.25 -1.30
CA GLY A 57 15.00 12.39 -2.45
C GLY A 57 14.70 10.91 -2.18
N LEU A 58 14.98 10.42 -0.96
CA LEU A 58 14.62 9.08 -0.54
C LEU A 58 13.09 8.91 -0.46
N TYR A 59 12.38 9.85 0.16
CA TYR A 59 10.92 9.82 0.28
C TYR A 59 10.23 9.79 -1.08
N THR A 60 10.65 10.67 -2.00
CA THR A 60 10.11 10.72 -3.37
C THR A 60 10.38 9.41 -4.12
N PHE A 61 11.59 8.87 -4.00
CA PHE A 61 11.93 7.58 -4.59
C PHE A 61 11.03 6.46 -4.08
N LEU A 62 10.86 6.37 -2.75
CA LEU A 62 10.01 5.33 -2.15
C LEU A 62 8.56 5.46 -2.58
N TYR A 63 8.05 6.69 -2.69
CA TYR A 63 6.69 6.92 -3.16
C TYR A 63 6.52 6.45 -4.61
N ASP A 64 7.40 6.90 -5.52
CA ASP A 64 7.38 6.49 -6.92
C ASP A 64 7.52 4.96 -7.08
N TYR A 65 8.42 4.35 -6.31
CA TYR A 65 8.64 2.91 -6.29
C TYR A 65 7.38 2.17 -5.83
N SER A 66 6.77 2.61 -4.72
CA SER A 66 5.58 2.00 -4.13
C SER A 66 4.37 2.11 -5.06
N VAL A 67 4.16 3.29 -5.66
CA VAL A 67 3.06 3.51 -6.62
C VAL A 67 3.20 2.60 -7.84
N ARG A 68 4.40 2.51 -8.42
CA ARG A 68 4.64 1.65 -9.60
C ARG A 68 4.45 0.18 -9.27
N PHE A 69 4.98 -0.27 -8.12
CA PHE A 69 4.89 -1.67 -7.70
C PHE A 69 3.44 -2.06 -7.40
N MET A 70 2.74 -1.27 -6.60
CA MET A 70 1.32 -1.49 -6.27
C MET A 70 0.43 -1.45 -7.52
N LYS A 71 0.63 -0.47 -8.41
CA LYS A 71 -0.11 -0.39 -9.68
C LYS A 71 0.10 -1.64 -10.52
N LEU A 72 1.35 -2.12 -10.66
CA LEU A 72 1.65 -3.32 -11.44
C LEU A 72 0.89 -4.52 -10.89
N GLU A 73 0.99 -4.79 -9.59
CA GLU A 73 0.32 -5.93 -8.95
C GLU A 73 -1.21 -5.85 -9.07
N LEU A 74 -1.80 -4.67 -8.86
CA LEU A 74 -3.24 -4.46 -9.01
C LEU A 74 -3.70 -4.67 -10.45
N THR A 75 -2.98 -4.14 -11.44
CA THR A 75 -3.40 -4.21 -12.85
C THR A 75 -3.17 -5.58 -13.48
N THR A 76 -2.24 -6.37 -12.95
CA THR A 76 -1.97 -7.75 -13.42
C THR A 76 -2.73 -8.81 -12.62
N GLY A 77 -2.97 -8.55 -11.33
CA GLY A 77 -3.59 -9.51 -10.42
C GLY A 77 -5.12 -9.47 -10.39
N VAL A 78 -5.75 -8.40 -10.90
CA VAL A 78 -7.22 -8.27 -10.92
C VAL A 78 -7.75 -8.48 -12.34
N SER A 79 -8.63 -9.48 -12.49
CA SER A 79 -9.22 -9.82 -13.77
C SER A 79 -10.22 -8.76 -14.24
N SER A 80 -10.13 -8.38 -15.52
CA SER A 80 -11.12 -7.52 -16.17
C SER A 80 -12.40 -8.26 -16.59
N SER A 81 -12.45 -9.59 -16.43
CA SER A 81 -13.58 -10.42 -16.88
C SER A 81 -14.65 -10.64 -15.79
N THR A 82 -14.40 -10.23 -14.54
CA THR A 82 -15.38 -10.33 -13.46
C THR A 82 -16.04 -9.00 -13.18
N ASP A 83 -17.36 -9.04 -12.94
CA ASP A 83 -18.17 -7.90 -12.51
C ASP A 83 -18.71 -8.07 -11.09
N ASP A 84 -18.39 -9.18 -10.43
CA ASP A 84 -18.72 -9.43 -9.03
C ASP A 84 -17.83 -8.61 -8.11
N TYR A 85 -18.43 -7.65 -7.39
CA TYR A 85 -17.71 -6.74 -6.48
C TYR A 85 -16.84 -7.48 -5.45
N PHE A 86 -17.37 -8.51 -4.81
CA PHE A 86 -16.64 -9.21 -3.76
C PHE A 86 -15.49 -10.06 -4.32
N GLU A 87 -15.63 -10.56 -5.55
CA GLU A 87 -14.52 -11.23 -6.23
C GLU A 87 -13.45 -10.21 -6.68
N ILE A 88 -13.83 -9.05 -7.19
CA ILE A 88 -12.91 -7.94 -7.50
C ILE A 88 -12.15 -7.54 -6.24
N ARG A 89 -12.85 -7.30 -5.12
CA ARG A 89 -12.22 -6.93 -3.84
C ARG A 89 -11.27 -8.01 -3.34
N LYS A 90 -11.64 -9.27 -3.43
CA LYS A 90 -10.78 -10.40 -3.05
C LYS A 90 -9.50 -10.45 -3.89
N GLN A 91 -9.59 -10.21 -5.20
CA GLN A 91 -8.41 -10.16 -6.07
C GLN A 91 -7.53 -8.93 -5.76
N ILE A 92 -8.12 -7.78 -5.45
CA ILE A 92 -7.39 -6.59 -4.99
C ILE A 92 -6.60 -6.91 -3.71
N GLU A 93 -7.24 -7.52 -2.71
CA GLU A 93 -6.57 -7.84 -1.44
C GLU A 93 -5.51 -8.94 -1.63
N PHE A 94 -5.72 -9.87 -2.56
CA PHE A 94 -4.68 -10.84 -2.94
C PHE A 94 -3.47 -10.17 -3.58
N ALA A 95 -3.66 -9.24 -4.51
CA ALA A 95 -2.57 -8.46 -5.11
C ALA A 95 -1.80 -7.66 -4.06
N LYS A 96 -2.51 -6.99 -3.13
CA LYS A 96 -1.90 -6.30 -1.99
C LYS A 96 -1.10 -7.25 -1.10
N MET A 97 -1.62 -8.44 -0.80
CA MET A 97 -0.90 -9.46 -0.03
C MET A 97 0.42 -9.84 -0.70
N GLN A 98 0.47 -10.00 -2.03
CA GLN A 98 1.72 -10.30 -2.75
C GLN A 98 2.75 -9.18 -2.60
N VAL A 99 2.31 -7.92 -2.60
CA VAL A 99 3.18 -6.76 -2.32
C VAL A 99 3.73 -6.84 -0.90
N LEU A 100 2.85 -7.07 0.08
CA LEU A 100 3.18 -7.04 1.50
C LEU A 100 4.13 -8.17 1.94
N LYS A 101 4.19 -9.28 1.21
CA LYS A 101 5.20 -10.34 1.42
C LYS A 101 6.64 -9.83 1.31
N ASN A 102 6.89 -8.94 0.37
CA ASN A 102 8.22 -8.39 0.12
C ASN A 102 8.44 -7.04 0.81
N TYR A 103 7.36 -6.26 0.96
CA TYR A 103 7.37 -4.89 1.47
C TYR A 103 6.26 -4.67 2.50
N PRO A 104 6.40 -5.21 3.72
CA PRO A 104 5.32 -5.25 4.73
C PRO A 104 4.71 -3.87 5.04
N TYR A 105 5.52 -2.83 5.01
CA TYR A 105 5.09 -1.46 5.34
C TYR A 105 4.66 -0.61 4.13
N MET A 106 4.63 -1.18 2.90
CA MET A 106 4.37 -0.38 1.70
C MET A 106 2.97 0.22 1.68
N GLN A 107 1.94 -0.55 2.05
CA GLN A 107 0.58 -0.02 2.11
C GLN A 107 0.44 1.08 3.17
N GLN A 108 0.94 0.84 4.39
CA GLN A 108 0.92 1.85 5.45
C GLN A 108 1.67 3.13 5.06
N PHE A 109 2.78 2.99 4.35
CA PHE A 109 3.53 4.14 3.83
C PHE A 109 2.69 4.93 2.83
N LEU A 110 2.02 4.28 1.87
CA LEU A 110 1.12 4.93 0.90
C LEU A 110 -0.05 5.63 1.61
N ASP A 111 -0.67 4.98 2.60
CA ASP A 111 -1.76 5.56 3.40
C ASP A 111 -1.28 6.78 4.20
N ARG A 112 -0.05 6.71 4.74
CA ARG A 112 0.57 7.84 5.43
C ARG A 112 0.86 9.00 4.49
N CYS A 113 1.30 8.73 3.25
CA CYS A 113 1.51 9.75 2.23
C CYS A 113 0.19 10.44 1.83
N ALA A 114 -0.93 9.70 1.80
CA ALA A 114 -2.25 10.27 1.50
C ALA A 114 -2.69 11.32 2.53
N THR A 115 -2.26 11.18 3.80
CA THR A 115 -2.57 12.10 4.92
C THR A 115 -1.40 13.05 5.26
N GLU A 116 -0.34 13.09 4.45
CA GLU A 116 0.83 13.96 4.67
C GLU A 116 0.41 15.44 4.61
N ASN A 117 1.04 16.28 5.45
CA ASN A 117 0.73 17.70 5.55
C ASN A 117 1.99 18.60 5.43
N VAL A 118 3.16 18.03 5.24
CA VAL A 118 4.40 18.78 5.00
C VAL A 118 4.48 19.22 3.54
N SER A 119 4.47 20.52 3.29
CA SER A 119 4.37 21.09 1.93
C SER A 119 5.44 20.57 0.96
N GLU A 120 6.70 20.47 1.39
CA GLU A 120 7.78 19.96 0.53
C GLU A 120 7.58 18.49 0.14
N ALA A 121 7.10 17.65 1.07
CA ALA A 121 6.80 16.26 0.82
C ALA A 121 5.60 16.10 -0.13
N LEU A 122 4.53 16.89 0.09
CA LEU A 122 3.36 16.91 -0.78
C LEU A 122 3.71 17.30 -2.22
N MET A 123 4.46 18.40 -2.38
CA MET A 123 4.88 18.88 -3.72
C MET A 123 5.75 17.83 -4.45
N ALA A 124 6.56 17.09 -3.72
CA ALA A 124 7.45 16.08 -4.31
C ALA A 124 6.70 14.86 -4.86
N ILE A 125 5.51 14.53 -4.32
CA ILE A 125 4.72 13.35 -4.73
C ILE A 125 3.47 13.71 -5.57
N GLU A 126 3.18 14.99 -5.77
CA GLU A 126 1.93 15.49 -6.36
C GLU A 126 1.58 14.82 -7.70
N LYS A 127 2.57 14.66 -8.58
CA LYS A 127 2.37 14.11 -9.93
C LYS A 127 1.81 12.68 -9.96
N GLN A 128 2.01 11.91 -8.90
CA GLN A 128 1.60 10.52 -8.84
C GLN A 128 0.56 10.25 -7.74
N ARG A 129 0.09 11.31 -7.07
CA ARG A 129 -0.75 11.19 -5.88
C ARG A 129 -2.10 10.52 -6.16
N SER A 130 -2.68 10.74 -7.34
CA SER A 130 -3.97 10.13 -7.74
C SER A 130 -3.83 8.72 -8.34
N VAL A 131 -2.63 8.31 -8.76
CA VAL A 131 -2.44 7.11 -9.59
C VAL A 131 -3.06 5.85 -8.98
N ILE A 132 -2.90 5.64 -7.69
CA ILE A 132 -3.45 4.44 -7.01
C ILE A 132 -4.97 4.56 -6.86
N GLN A 133 -5.49 5.75 -6.53
CA GLN A 133 -6.94 6.00 -6.46
C GLN A 133 -7.60 5.80 -7.82
N ASP A 134 -6.95 6.25 -8.90
CA ASP A 134 -7.44 6.07 -10.27
C ASP A 134 -7.50 4.57 -10.63
N VAL A 135 -6.49 3.77 -10.25
CA VAL A 135 -6.52 2.32 -10.44
C VAL A 135 -7.69 1.69 -9.68
N TYR A 136 -7.88 2.02 -8.41
CA TYR A 136 -9.01 1.50 -7.63
C TYR A 136 -10.35 1.92 -8.21
N ALA A 137 -10.48 3.17 -8.69
CA ALA A 137 -11.71 3.64 -9.33
C ALA A 137 -12.03 2.83 -10.58
N VAL A 138 -11.04 2.56 -11.43
CA VAL A 138 -11.22 1.72 -12.63
C VAL A 138 -11.66 0.31 -12.26
N LEU A 139 -11.02 -0.33 -11.28
CA LEU A 139 -11.37 -1.67 -10.83
C LEU A 139 -12.78 -1.72 -10.22
N LYS A 140 -13.14 -0.76 -9.38
CA LYS A 140 -14.48 -0.68 -8.78
C LYS A 140 -15.59 -0.39 -9.79
N ASN A 141 -15.28 0.33 -10.87
CA ASN A 141 -16.26 0.63 -11.94
C ASN A 141 -16.67 -0.61 -12.76
N GLN A 142 -15.96 -1.74 -12.65
CA GLN A 142 -16.35 -3.02 -13.26
C GLN A 142 -17.55 -3.66 -12.55
N THR A 143 -17.89 -3.20 -11.34
CA THR A 143 -18.92 -3.81 -10.48
C THR A 143 -20.31 -3.76 -11.09
N ASN A 144 -20.95 -4.92 -11.19
CA ASN A 144 -22.37 -5.04 -11.53
C ASN A 144 -23.24 -4.73 -10.30
N ARG A 145 -23.72 -3.49 -10.23
CA ARG A 145 -24.53 -3.02 -9.09
C ARG A 145 -25.90 -3.68 -9.01
N ALA A 146 -26.39 -4.31 -10.08
CA ALA A 146 -27.67 -5.02 -10.08
C ALA A 146 -27.69 -6.28 -9.22
N LEU A 147 -26.52 -6.79 -8.84
CA LEU A 147 -26.40 -7.94 -7.92
C LEU A 147 -26.76 -7.61 -6.47
N PHE A 148 -26.68 -6.34 -6.09
CA PHE A 148 -26.96 -5.91 -4.71
C PHE A 148 -28.47 -5.84 -4.43
N ALA A 149 -28.84 -6.14 -3.18
CA ALA A 149 -30.20 -5.90 -2.70
C ALA A 149 -30.50 -4.39 -2.69
N ASP A 150 -31.75 -4.01 -2.99
CA ASP A 150 -32.16 -2.60 -3.13
C ASP A 150 -32.02 -1.78 -1.84
N SER A 151 -31.96 -2.45 -0.69
CA SER A 151 -31.72 -1.86 0.63
C SER A 151 -30.27 -1.48 0.89
N ILE A 152 -29.32 -1.91 0.06
CA ILE A 152 -27.88 -1.71 0.25
C ILE A 152 -27.39 -0.44 -0.48
N SER A 153 -26.83 0.49 0.28
CA SER A 153 -26.02 1.57 -0.31
C SER A 153 -24.61 1.04 -0.61
N PHE A 154 -24.29 0.92 -1.89
CA PHE A 154 -22.99 0.44 -2.36
C PHE A 154 -21.84 1.30 -1.79
N GLU A 155 -22.00 2.62 -1.78
CA GLU A 155 -20.99 3.57 -1.33
C GLU A 155 -20.68 3.38 0.19
N LYS A 156 -21.72 3.12 0.98
CA LYS A 156 -21.55 2.84 2.42
C LYS A 156 -20.93 1.48 2.67
N LEU A 157 -21.31 0.47 1.88
CA LEU A 157 -20.73 -0.89 1.98
C LEU A 157 -19.24 -0.86 1.62
N ASP A 158 -18.88 -0.18 0.54
CA ASP A 158 -17.48 -0.05 0.11
C ASP A 158 -16.64 0.69 1.17
N ALA A 159 -17.14 1.81 1.69
CA ALA A 159 -16.48 2.54 2.78
C ALA A 159 -16.34 1.70 4.06
N MET A 160 -17.38 0.96 4.45
CA MET A 160 -17.34 0.07 5.62
C MET A 160 -16.29 -1.02 5.45
N LEU A 161 -16.16 -1.58 4.26
CA LEU A 161 -15.14 -2.58 3.95
C LEU A 161 -13.74 -1.98 4.03
N ASP A 162 -13.53 -0.77 3.48
CA ASP A 162 -12.24 -0.08 3.56
C ASP A 162 -11.86 0.20 5.03
N TYR A 163 -12.80 0.65 5.87
CA TYR A 163 -12.56 0.84 7.31
C TYR A 163 -12.24 -0.47 8.02
N THR A 164 -12.94 -1.56 7.67
CA THR A 164 -12.68 -2.89 8.24
C THR A 164 -11.28 -3.37 7.90
N ILE A 165 -10.88 -3.32 6.64
CA ILE A 165 -9.54 -3.75 6.20
C ILE A 165 -8.44 -2.90 6.84
N THR A 166 -8.64 -1.57 6.92
CA THR A 166 -7.71 -0.68 7.61
C THR A 166 -7.59 -1.04 9.10
N GLY A 167 -8.71 -1.31 9.77
CA GLY A 167 -8.73 -1.73 11.17
C GLY A 167 -8.01 -3.07 11.40
N LEU A 168 -8.24 -4.05 10.53
CA LEU A 168 -7.52 -5.34 10.55
C LEU A 168 -6.02 -5.14 10.39
N MET A 169 -5.60 -4.38 9.40
CA MET A 169 -4.18 -4.06 9.17
C MET A 169 -3.56 -3.43 10.42
N CYS A 170 -4.22 -2.42 11.01
CA CYS A 170 -3.73 -1.79 12.23
C CYS A 170 -3.61 -2.77 13.40
N THR A 171 -4.52 -3.75 13.51
CA THR A 171 -4.49 -4.77 14.56
C THR A 171 -3.31 -5.72 14.36
N HIS A 172 -3.12 -6.24 13.15
CA HIS A 172 -2.01 -7.13 12.82
C HIS A 172 -0.61 -6.51 13.00
N PHE A 173 -0.48 -5.17 12.84
CA PHE A 173 0.80 -4.49 13.07
C PHE A 173 1.11 -4.19 14.55
N ARG A 174 0.15 -4.35 15.49
CA ARG A 174 0.39 -4.08 16.92
C ARG A 174 1.30 -5.11 17.58
N ASP A 175 1.23 -6.35 17.14
CA ASP A 175 1.80 -7.49 17.87
C ASP A 175 3.11 -7.99 17.29
N ASP A 176 3.82 -7.20 16.46
CA ASP A 176 5.04 -7.58 15.72
C ASP A 176 4.94 -8.91 14.93
N SER A 177 3.72 -9.44 14.79
CA SER A 177 3.39 -10.73 14.15
C SER A 177 2.67 -10.54 12.81
N PHE A 178 3.01 -9.48 12.07
CA PHE A 178 2.37 -9.21 10.79
C PHE A 178 2.67 -10.32 9.77
N HIS A 179 1.62 -11.04 9.40
CA HIS A 179 1.63 -12.07 8.36
C HIS A 179 0.62 -11.68 7.26
N PRO A 180 1.07 -11.29 6.07
CA PRO A 180 0.18 -10.86 4.98
C PRO A 180 -0.89 -11.90 4.61
N GLU A 181 -0.57 -13.19 4.69
CA GLU A 181 -1.50 -14.27 4.43
C GLU A 181 -2.65 -14.31 5.43
N MET A 182 -2.35 -14.15 6.73
CA MET A 182 -3.37 -14.14 7.78
C MET A 182 -4.31 -12.94 7.63
N LEU A 183 -3.76 -11.76 7.33
CA LEU A 183 -4.55 -10.56 7.04
C LEU A 183 -5.48 -10.80 5.83
N TYR A 184 -4.96 -11.43 4.76
CA TYR A 184 -5.74 -11.76 3.57
C TYR A 184 -6.87 -12.75 3.88
N GLU A 185 -6.59 -13.84 4.59
CA GLU A 185 -7.58 -14.87 4.95
C GLU A 185 -8.70 -14.28 5.82
N GLU A 186 -8.33 -13.46 6.79
CA GLU A 186 -9.30 -12.76 7.64
C GLU A 186 -10.15 -11.78 6.82
N THR A 187 -9.54 -10.99 5.95
CA THR A 187 -10.26 -10.09 5.03
C THR A 187 -11.24 -10.87 4.14
N VAL A 188 -10.81 -12.00 3.59
CA VAL A 188 -11.70 -12.86 2.77
C VAL A 188 -12.89 -13.38 3.57
N SER A 189 -12.75 -13.65 4.87
CA SER A 189 -13.86 -14.05 5.72
C SER A 189 -14.92 -12.95 5.84
N TYR A 190 -14.50 -11.70 6.02
CA TYR A 190 -15.40 -10.54 6.02
C TYR A 190 -16.08 -10.33 4.67
N LEU A 191 -15.33 -10.47 3.56
CA LEU A 191 -15.89 -10.37 2.21
C LEU A 191 -17.00 -11.39 1.98
N LYS A 192 -16.79 -12.65 2.40
CA LYS A 192 -17.80 -13.71 2.29
C LYS A 192 -19.06 -13.40 3.11
N MET A 193 -18.91 -12.96 4.35
CA MET A 193 -20.01 -12.58 5.21
C MET A 193 -20.82 -11.42 4.61
N LEU A 194 -20.13 -10.36 4.16
CA LEU A 194 -20.78 -9.19 3.56
C LEU A 194 -21.49 -9.53 2.25
N LYS A 195 -20.94 -10.42 1.43
CA LYS A 195 -21.59 -10.89 0.20
C LYS A 195 -22.94 -11.53 0.50
N GLN A 196 -23.01 -12.40 1.52
CA GLN A 196 -24.25 -13.12 1.89
C GLN A 196 -25.39 -12.18 2.32
N VAL A 197 -25.07 -11.04 2.93
CA VAL A 197 -26.09 -10.09 3.42
C VAL A 197 -26.37 -8.95 2.44
N SER A 198 -25.54 -8.78 1.41
CA SER A 198 -25.62 -7.63 0.49
C SER A 198 -26.17 -7.96 -0.88
N TYR A 199 -26.06 -9.21 -1.33
CA TYR A 199 -26.60 -9.65 -2.62
C TYR A 199 -28.06 -10.11 -2.53
N LYS A 200 -28.76 -10.06 -3.67
CA LYS A 200 -30.15 -10.55 -3.84
C LYS A 200 -30.20 -12.06 -3.69
#